data_8f816e43c58ecf57c6d2446d1dc1a9cd
#
_entry.id   8f816e43c58ecf57c6d2446d1dc1a9cd
#
_cell.length_a   1.000
_cell.length_b   1.000
_cell.length_c   1.000
_cell.angle_alpha   90.00
_cell.angle_beta   90.00
_cell.angle_gamma   90.00
#
_symmetry.space_group_name_H-M   'P 1'
#
loop_
_entity.id
_entity.type
_entity.pdbx_description
1 polymer ?
#
loop_
_entity_poly.entity_id
_entity_poly.type
_entity_poly.pdbx_seq_one_letter_code
_entity_poly.pdbx_strand_id
1 'polypeptide(L)'
;MRGIRQWIFLGLLGLLPFMGEAQELNARITVNGEKVAVANKQIFTTLQNALTEFVNNRRWTDATFAVNEKIDCNMTIIVNEMDETTFKSEIQVQARRPVYNSSYTTTLLNFRDQELEFEYTEGETLDYNSNTLTNNLTATVVFYVYLILGLDFDSFALQGGNTYIQQAQQIVNLAQSEMGWTGWKAFDSNRNRHAVVTALQDNASEAFRQMWYTYHMKGLDEMAANADRGRTTIIEAISALQTVKQARPTSVLLQMFSDAKLDELIAIYSKATSQERQEGYKFLMDIYPAQSTRLEELKKPVQ
;
A
#
# COMPACT_ATOMS: atom_id res chain seq x y z
N MET A 1 28.29 34.86 46.85
CA MET A 1 27.86 33.51 46.35
C MET A 1 26.42 33.49 45.82
N ARG A 2 26.04 34.48 45.00
CA ARG A 2 24.68 34.56 44.39
C ARG A 2 24.66 34.43 42.87
N GLY A 3 25.82 34.35 42.20
CA GLY A 3 25.91 34.32 40.73
C GLY A 3 25.97 32.93 40.07
N ILE A 4 26.30 31.87 40.81
CA ILE A 4 26.53 30.53 40.21
C ILE A 4 25.23 29.71 40.07
N ARG A 5 24.19 30.03 40.83
CA ARG A 5 22.89 29.30 40.77
C ARG A 5 22.01 29.66 39.57
N GLN A 6 22.22 30.79 38.93
CA GLN A 6 21.44 31.23 37.77
C GLN A 6 21.94 30.61 36.43
N TRP A 7 23.21 30.22 36.34
CA TRP A 7 23.78 29.63 35.11
C TRP A 7 23.50 28.15 34.98
N ILE A 8 23.14 27.43 36.08
CA ILE A 8 22.77 26.01 36.04
C ILE A 8 21.35 25.81 35.48
N PHE A 9 20.46 26.82 35.64
CA PHE A 9 19.10 26.73 35.09
C PHE A 9 19.01 27.01 33.59
N LEU A 10 19.95 27.73 33.00
CA LEU A 10 19.99 27.97 31.54
C LEU A 10 20.60 26.80 30.77
N GLY A 11 21.44 25.99 31.39
CA GLY A 11 22.06 24.82 30.75
C GLY A 11 21.14 23.59 30.64
N LEU A 12 20.05 23.55 31.43
CA LEU A 12 19.12 22.39 31.44
C LEU A 12 17.99 22.51 30.40
N LEU A 13 17.80 23.69 29.81
CA LEU A 13 16.77 23.92 28.79
C LEU A 13 17.21 23.52 27.36
N GLY A 14 18.48 23.18 27.15
CA GLY A 14 19.06 22.82 25.86
C GLY A 14 19.09 21.33 25.53
N LEU A 15 18.58 20.46 26.41
CA LEU A 15 18.59 18.99 26.25
C LEU A 15 17.18 18.41 26.14
N LEU A 16 16.24 19.15 25.58
CA LEU A 16 15.04 18.50 25.04
C LEU A 16 15.50 17.76 23.78
N PRO A 17 15.46 16.40 23.76
CA PRO A 17 15.62 15.73 22.51
C PRO A 17 14.51 16.27 21.59
N PHE A 18 14.86 16.88 20.47
CA PHE A 18 13.96 16.97 19.33
C PHE A 18 13.62 15.51 19.00
N MET A 19 12.58 14.98 19.60
CA MET A 19 11.89 13.82 19.09
C MET A 19 11.30 14.27 17.76
N GLY A 20 12.09 14.17 16.69
CA GLY A 20 11.58 14.24 15.35
C GLY A 20 10.52 13.14 15.28
N GLU A 21 9.25 13.53 15.26
CA GLU A 21 8.15 12.58 15.06
C GLU A 21 8.44 11.92 13.72
N ALA A 22 8.84 10.66 13.77
CA ALA A 22 9.04 9.89 12.56
C ALA A 22 7.66 9.59 12.00
N GLN A 23 7.31 10.23 10.87
CA GLN A 23 6.10 9.95 10.13
C GLN A 23 6.15 8.50 9.62
N GLU A 24 4.99 7.89 9.50
CA GLU A 24 4.82 6.47 9.20
C GLU A 24 5.28 6.11 7.79
N LEU A 25 5.08 7.02 6.84
CA LEU A 25 5.38 6.82 5.43
C LEU A 25 6.67 7.55 5.02
N ASN A 26 7.42 6.91 4.14
CA ASN A 26 8.46 7.51 3.33
C ASN A 26 7.93 7.55 1.88
N ALA A 27 7.02 8.50 1.62
CA ALA A 27 6.33 8.57 0.35
C ALA A 27 7.15 9.34 -0.68
N ARG A 28 7.33 8.74 -1.84
CA ARG A 28 7.84 9.40 -3.05
C ARG A 28 6.70 9.49 -4.05
N ILE A 29 6.32 10.72 -4.39
CA ILE A 29 5.24 10.96 -5.35
C ILE A 29 5.84 11.52 -6.63
N THR A 30 5.37 11.02 -7.77
CA THR A 30 5.77 11.48 -9.11
C THR A 30 4.51 11.83 -9.90
N VAL A 31 4.51 12.98 -10.57
CA VAL A 31 3.45 13.37 -11.49
C VAL A 31 4.03 13.42 -12.91
N ASN A 32 3.64 12.45 -13.73
CA ASN A 32 4.10 12.31 -15.11
C ASN A 32 3.09 12.91 -16.08
N GLY A 33 3.44 14.04 -16.70
CA GLY A 33 2.66 14.73 -17.72
C GLY A 33 3.27 14.63 -19.13
N GLU A 34 4.08 13.61 -19.43
CA GLU A 34 4.75 13.48 -20.75
C GLU A 34 3.77 13.32 -21.91
N LYS A 35 2.60 12.73 -21.65
CA LYS A 35 1.56 12.51 -22.66
C LYS A 35 0.79 13.78 -23.03
N VAL A 36 0.90 14.83 -22.20
CA VAL A 36 0.12 16.05 -22.35
C VAL A 36 0.97 17.17 -22.94
N ALA A 37 0.47 17.78 -24.03
CA ALA A 37 1.10 18.92 -24.66
C ALA A 37 0.64 20.23 -23.99
N VAL A 38 1.33 20.64 -22.92
CA VAL A 38 1.06 21.91 -22.22
C VAL A 38 2.24 22.86 -22.36
N ALA A 39 1.94 24.17 -22.41
CA ALA A 39 2.96 25.22 -22.55
C ALA A 39 3.86 25.31 -21.30
N ASN A 40 3.30 25.08 -20.11
CA ASN A 40 4.03 25.13 -18.84
C ASN A 40 3.96 23.78 -18.13
N LYS A 41 5.07 23.03 -18.13
CA LYS A 41 5.19 21.76 -17.41
C LYS A 41 5.49 21.93 -15.91
N GLN A 42 5.69 23.17 -15.45
CA GLN A 42 5.98 23.45 -14.04
C GLN A 42 4.85 23.00 -13.11
N ILE A 43 3.60 23.05 -13.60
CA ILE A 43 2.43 22.62 -12.85
C ILE A 43 2.55 21.18 -12.33
N PHE A 44 3.14 20.25 -13.11
CA PHE A 44 3.35 18.86 -12.68
C PHE A 44 4.39 18.77 -11.56
N THR A 45 5.46 19.55 -11.63
CA THR A 45 6.51 19.59 -10.61
C THR A 45 5.98 20.23 -9.33
N THR A 46 5.21 21.31 -9.44
CA THR A 46 4.57 21.98 -8.29
C THR A 46 3.59 21.04 -7.59
N LEU A 47 2.73 20.36 -8.36
CA LEU A 47 1.80 19.38 -7.83
C LEU A 47 2.52 18.20 -7.15
N GLN A 48 3.57 17.66 -7.78
CA GLN A 48 4.39 16.58 -7.21
C GLN A 48 4.96 16.96 -5.84
N ASN A 49 5.53 18.16 -5.74
CA ASN A 49 6.12 18.65 -4.49
C ASN A 49 5.03 18.83 -3.41
N ALA A 50 3.92 19.48 -3.78
CA ALA A 50 2.79 19.70 -2.86
C ALA A 50 2.23 18.37 -2.32
N LEU A 51 2.04 17.36 -3.19
CA LEU A 51 1.57 16.02 -2.76
C LEU A 51 2.60 15.31 -1.88
N THR A 52 3.89 15.43 -2.21
CA THR A 52 4.97 14.80 -1.41
C THR A 52 5.01 15.40 -0.01
N GLU A 53 4.92 16.72 0.11
CA GLU A 53 4.83 17.41 1.39
C GLU A 53 3.53 17.07 2.14
N PHE A 54 2.40 17.05 1.45
CA PHE A 54 1.10 16.72 2.02
C PHE A 54 1.08 15.34 2.68
N VAL A 55 1.68 14.32 2.04
CA VAL A 55 1.70 12.96 2.59
C VAL A 55 2.76 12.82 3.68
N ASN A 56 3.98 13.34 3.48
CA ASN A 56 5.09 13.12 4.40
C ASN A 56 5.08 14.03 5.63
N ASN A 57 4.41 15.20 5.59
CA ASN A 57 4.37 16.13 6.72
C ASN A 57 3.15 15.95 7.61
N ARG A 58 2.26 15.00 7.29
CA ARG A 58 1.07 14.69 8.07
C ARG A 58 1.28 13.43 8.89
N ARG A 59 0.81 13.44 10.13
CA ARG A 59 0.71 12.26 10.98
C ARG A 59 -0.61 11.53 10.65
N TRP A 60 -0.50 10.25 10.31
CA TRP A 60 -1.62 9.42 9.87
C TRP A 60 -2.09 8.45 10.94
N THR A 61 -1.26 8.17 11.95
CA THR A 61 -1.53 7.23 13.03
C THR A 61 -1.11 7.80 14.39
N ASP A 62 -1.53 7.14 15.47
CA ASP A 62 -1.02 7.41 16.82
C ASP A 62 0.21 6.55 17.16
N ALA A 63 0.62 5.66 16.27
CA ALA A 63 1.82 4.85 16.45
C ALA A 63 3.10 5.67 16.24
N THR A 64 4.19 5.21 16.84
CA THR A 64 5.51 5.80 16.66
C THR A 64 6.35 4.84 15.85
N PHE A 65 6.86 5.31 14.70
CA PHE A 65 7.72 4.54 13.81
C PHE A 65 9.17 4.99 13.99
N ALA A 66 10.10 4.04 14.10
CA ALA A 66 11.51 4.35 13.94
C ALA A 66 11.82 4.65 12.47
N VAL A 67 12.94 5.32 12.20
CA VAL A 67 13.32 5.70 10.82
C VAL A 67 13.41 4.50 9.87
N ASN A 68 13.87 3.37 10.38
CA ASN A 68 14.01 2.11 9.64
C ASN A 68 12.71 1.27 9.59
N GLU A 69 11.66 1.71 10.25
CA GLU A 69 10.34 1.05 10.24
C GLU A 69 9.36 1.75 9.30
N LYS A 70 9.73 2.90 8.75
CA LYS A 70 8.89 3.63 7.80
C LYS A 70 8.52 2.77 6.61
N ILE A 71 7.27 2.88 6.18
CA ILE A 71 6.74 2.19 5.01
C ILE A 71 7.20 2.94 3.77
N ASP A 72 8.05 2.33 2.95
CA ASP A 72 8.41 2.89 1.65
C ASP A 72 7.23 2.85 0.70
N CYS A 73 6.83 4.01 0.20
CA CYS A 73 5.68 4.18 -0.67
C CYS A 73 6.04 4.98 -1.91
N ASN A 74 5.72 4.46 -3.08
CA ASN A 74 5.80 5.18 -4.35
C ASN A 74 4.38 5.34 -4.92
N MET A 75 4.01 6.58 -5.24
CA MET A 75 2.77 6.90 -5.94
C MET A 75 3.12 7.65 -7.23
N THR A 76 2.73 7.09 -8.38
CA THR A 76 2.97 7.71 -9.69
C THR A 76 1.63 8.05 -10.32
N ILE A 77 1.36 9.35 -10.45
CA ILE A 77 0.20 9.87 -11.18
C ILE A 77 0.62 10.08 -12.63
N ILE A 78 -0.03 9.37 -13.55
CA ILE A 78 0.20 9.49 -14.99
C ILE A 78 -0.96 10.28 -15.58
N VAL A 79 -0.69 11.51 -15.99
CA VAL A 79 -1.68 12.39 -16.62
C VAL A 79 -1.82 11.99 -18.08
N ASN A 80 -3.02 11.51 -18.44
CA ASN A 80 -3.35 11.08 -19.79
C ASN A 80 -3.90 12.23 -20.63
N GLU A 81 -4.75 13.08 -20.02
CA GLU A 81 -5.35 14.26 -20.63
C GLU A 81 -5.38 15.41 -19.61
N MET A 82 -5.29 16.63 -20.08
CA MET A 82 -5.46 17.85 -19.28
C MET A 82 -6.23 18.86 -20.11
N ASP A 83 -7.31 19.39 -19.53
CA ASP A 83 -8.13 20.48 -20.09
C ASP A 83 -8.23 21.57 -19.04
N GLU A 84 -7.60 22.70 -19.29
CA GLU A 84 -7.45 23.81 -18.34
C GLU A 84 -6.93 23.34 -16.96
N THR A 85 -7.81 23.18 -15.99
CA THR A 85 -7.50 22.75 -14.62
C THR A 85 -7.92 21.31 -14.34
N THR A 86 -8.56 20.63 -15.30
CA THR A 86 -9.04 19.26 -15.15
C THR A 86 -8.03 18.26 -15.67
N PHE A 87 -7.67 17.29 -14.82
CA PHE A 87 -6.71 16.23 -15.13
C PHE A 87 -7.42 14.89 -15.17
N LYS A 88 -7.32 14.19 -16.32
CA LYS A 88 -7.68 12.76 -16.42
C LYS A 88 -6.43 11.93 -16.33
N SER A 89 -6.37 11.08 -15.34
CA SER A 89 -5.14 10.42 -14.91
C SER A 89 -5.40 8.99 -14.46
N GLU A 90 -4.32 8.27 -14.26
CA GLU A 90 -4.28 7.04 -13.49
C GLU A 90 -3.24 7.18 -12.37
N ILE A 91 -3.37 6.41 -11.29
CA ILE A 91 -2.39 6.37 -10.23
C ILE A 91 -1.88 4.93 -10.04
N GLN A 92 -0.56 4.79 -10.00
CA GLN A 92 0.12 3.56 -9.63
C GLN A 92 0.66 3.70 -8.21
N VAL A 93 0.28 2.78 -7.34
CA VAL A 93 0.66 2.81 -5.92
C VAL A 93 1.45 1.54 -5.61
N GLN A 94 2.64 1.73 -5.08
CA GLN A 94 3.48 0.64 -4.61
C GLN A 94 3.94 0.93 -3.18
N ALA A 95 3.74 -0.03 -2.27
CA ALA A 95 4.21 0.07 -0.90
C ALA A 95 5.01 -1.18 -0.51
N ARG A 96 6.05 -0.98 0.30
CA ARG A 96 6.93 -2.04 0.79
C ARG A 96 7.23 -1.84 2.27
N ARG A 97 7.43 -2.93 2.98
CA ARG A 97 7.95 -2.92 4.33
C ARG A 97 9.23 -3.76 4.46
N PRO A 98 10.12 -3.43 5.39
CA PRO A 98 11.26 -4.30 5.71
C PRO A 98 10.79 -5.62 6.31
N VAL A 99 11.51 -6.71 6.00
CA VAL A 99 11.34 -8.00 6.65
C VAL A 99 12.27 -8.05 7.86
N TYR A 100 11.75 -8.52 8.99
CA TYR A 100 12.47 -8.53 10.26
C TYR A 100 13.83 -9.22 10.14
N ASN A 101 14.85 -8.58 10.72
CA ASN A 101 16.24 -9.07 10.78
C ASN A 101 16.82 -9.49 9.41
N SER A 102 16.44 -8.77 8.34
CA SER A 102 16.94 -9.01 6.99
C SER A 102 17.13 -7.68 6.23
N SER A 103 17.86 -7.72 5.13
CA SER A 103 17.95 -6.59 4.18
C SER A 103 16.85 -6.62 3.12
N TYR A 104 15.97 -7.61 3.16
CA TYR A 104 14.89 -7.78 2.20
C TYR A 104 13.69 -6.88 2.55
N THR A 105 13.07 -6.31 1.52
CA THR A 105 11.81 -5.58 1.65
C THR A 105 10.73 -6.31 0.87
N THR A 106 9.58 -6.56 1.50
CA THR A 106 8.45 -7.24 0.88
C THR A 106 7.40 -6.25 0.40
N THR A 107 6.79 -6.53 -0.75
CA THR A 107 5.74 -5.67 -1.32
C THR A 107 4.43 -5.89 -0.59
N LEU A 108 3.85 -4.82 -0.02
CA LEU A 108 2.51 -4.83 0.59
C LEU A 108 1.43 -4.52 -0.43
N LEU A 109 1.69 -3.60 -1.33
CA LEU A 109 0.74 -3.16 -2.35
C LEU A 109 1.48 -2.90 -3.65
N ASN A 110 0.92 -3.36 -4.76
CA ASN A 110 1.29 -2.96 -6.11
C ASN A 110 -0.01 -2.87 -6.90
N PHE A 111 -0.54 -1.66 -7.04
CA PHE A 111 -1.88 -1.45 -7.57
C PHE A 111 -1.91 -0.31 -8.58
N ARG A 112 -2.62 -0.52 -9.67
CA ARG A 112 -2.88 0.49 -10.69
C ARG A 112 -4.38 0.81 -10.70
N ASP A 113 -4.69 2.05 -10.36
CA ASP A 113 -6.02 2.63 -10.41
C ASP A 113 -6.12 3.55 -11.63
N GLN A 114 -6.99 3.21 -12.55
CA GLN A 114 -7.16 3.90 -13.83
C GLN A 114 -8.21 5.03 -13.79
N GLU A 115 -8.88 5.19 -12.65
CA GLU A 115 -10.05 6.05 -12.52
C GLU A 115 -9.74 7.25 -11.60
N LEU A 116 -8.83 8.14 -12.04
CA LEU A 116 -8.48 9.37 -11.32
C LEU A 116 -8.70 10.59 -12.20
N GLU A 117 -9.81 11.29 -11.97
CA GLU A 117 -10.09 12.60 -12.57
C GLU A 117 -10.18 13.64 -11.45
N PHE A 118 -9.45 14.76 -11.57
CA PHE A 118 -9.39 15.79 -10.55
C PHE A 118 -9.15 17.18 -11.14
N GLU A 119 -9.50 18.19 -10.39
CA GLU A 119 -9.17 19.58 -10.67
C GLU A 119 -7.99 20.01 -9.82
N TYR A 120 -7.08 20.79 -10.41
CA TYR A 120 -5.95 21.39 -9.72
C TYR A 120 -5.51 22.67 -10.39
N THR A 121 -5.29 23.70 -9.58
CA THR A 121 -4.70 24.97 -10.00
C THR A 121 -3.30 25.11 -9.39
N GLU A 122 -2.32 25.55 -10.21
CA GLU A 122 -0.93 25.65 -9.76
C GLU A 122 -0.80 26.53 -8.51
N GLY A 123 -0.19 25.96 -7.47
CA GLY A 123 -0.03 26.62 -6.16
C GLY A 123 -1.23 26.48 -5.21
N GLU A 124 -2.26 25.75 -5.59
CA GLU A 124 -3.39 25.43 -4.71
C GLU A 124 -2.88 24.62 -3.49
N THR A 125 -3.41 24.99 -2.31
CA THR A 125 -3.11 24.28 -1.07
C THR A 125 -3.90 22.97 -1.03
N LEU A 126 -3.19 21.85 -0.87
CA LEU A 126 -3.81 20.54 -0.69
C LEU A 126 -4.22 20.37 0.77
N ASP A 127 -5.48 20.11 1.03
CA ASP A 127 -6.02 19.84 2.36
C ASP A 127 -6.89 18.59 2.37
N TYR A 128 -7.06 18.01 3.55
CA TYR A 128 -7.91 16.85 3.78
C TYR A 128 -8.62 16.98 5.14
N ASN A 129 -9.92 16.85 5.09
CA ASN A 129 -10.79 16.73 6.24
C ASN A 129 -11.57 15.41 6.17
N SER A 130 -11.51 14.62 7.25
CA SER A 130 -12.14 13.29 7.32
C SER A 130 -13.69 13.32 7.22
N ASN A 131 -14.31 14.47 7.47
CA ASN A 131 -15.76 14.61 7.47
C ASN A 131 -16.30 15.25 6.18
N THR A 132 -15.43 15.89 5.40
CA THR A 132 -15.85 16.62 4.18
C THR A 132 -14.74 16.55 3.16
N LEU A 133 -15.01 15.91 2.04
CA LEU A 133 -14.06 15.83 0.93
C LEU A 133 -14.27 17.04 0.01
N THR A 134 -13.21 17.74 -0.33
CA THR A 134 -13.24 18.93 -1.18
C THR A 134 -12.58 18.73 -2.53
N ASN A 135 -11.69 17.72 -2.65
CA ASN A 135 -10.92 17.47 -3.85
C ASN A 135 -10.72 15.97 -4.05
N ASN A 136 -10.99 15.46 -5.28
CA ASN A 136 -10.88 14.05 -5.61
C ASN A 136 -9.43 13.55 -5.54
N LEU A 137 -8.44 14.41 -5.84
CA LEU A 137 -7.02 14.04 -5.78
C LEU A 137 -6.60 13.74 -4.34
N THR A 138 -6.87 14.67 -3.40
CA THR A 138 -6.53 14.48 -1.98
C THR A 138 -7.30 13.30 -1.38
N ALA A 139 -8.58 13.13 -1.71
CA ALA A 139 -9.37 11.97 -1.31
C ALA A 139 -8.74 10.65 -1.78
N THR A 140 -8.28 10.59 -3.04
CA THR A 140 -7.65 9.39 -3.62
C THR A 140 -6.31 9.10 -2.95
N VAL A 141 -5.46 10.10 -2.78
CA VAL A 141 -4.14 9.92 -2.14
C VAL A 141 -4.31 9.45 -0.70
N VAL A 142 -5.21 10.06 0.06
CA VAL A 142 -5.48 9.67 1.46
C VAL A 142 -6.11 8.28 1.56
N PHE A 143 -6.97 7.91 0.62
CA PHE A 143 -7.49 6.54 0.52
C PHE A 143 -6.33 5.52 0.42
N TYR A 144 -5.35 5.77 -0.45
CA TYR A 144 -4.20 4.87 -0.60
C TYR A 144 -3.26 4.91 0.61
N VAL A 145 -3.11 6.05 1.28
CA VAL A 145 -2.38 6.11 2.56
C VAL A 145 -3.03 5.17 3.59
N TYR A 146 -4.33 5.26 3.79
CA TYR A 146 -5.03 4.39 4.74
C TYR A 146 -5.07 2.93 4.30
N LEU A 147 -5.17 2.65 3.00
CA LEU A 147 -5.06 1.28 2.49
C LEU A 147 -3.69 0.66 2.78
N ILE A 148 -2.61 1.41 2.55
CA ILE A 148 -1.24 0.98 2.84
C ILE A 148 -1.08 0.71 4.34
N LEU A 149 -1.50 1.64 5.19
CA LEU A 149 -1.46 1.46 6.64
C LEU A 149 -2.29 0.24 7.07
N GLY A 150 -3.47 0.06 6.50
CA GLY A 150 -4.31 -1.12 6.76
C GLY A 150 -3.60 -2.44 6.46
N LEU A 151 -2.97 -2.54 5.29
CA LEU A 151 -2.22 -3.74 4.88
C LEU A 151 -0.93 -3.94 5.69
N ASP A 152 -0.26 -2.85 6.07
CA ASP A 152 0.94 -2.91 6.90
C ASP A 152 0.61 -3.43 8.29
N PHE A 153 -0.34 -2.82 8.99
CA PHE A 153 -0.76 -3.26 10.32
C PHE A 153 -1.35 -4.68 10.32
N ASP A 154 -2.07 -5.09 9.27
CA ASP A 154 -2.51 -6.47 9.09
C ASP A 154 -1.33 -7.44 8.92
N SER A 155 -0.20 -6.99 8.43
CA SER A 155 0.99 -7.82 8.28
C SER A 155 1.69 -8.12 9.62
N PHE A 156 1.43 -7.34 10.67
CA PHE A 156 2.00 -7.51 12.01
C PHE A 156 1.04 -8.13 13.02
N ALA A 157 -0.27 -7.91 12.87
CA ALA A 157 -1.29 -8.42 13.79
C ALA A 157 -2.57 -8.81 13.05
N LEU A 158 -3.25 -9.85 13.56
CA LEU A 158 -4.55 -10.27 13.03
C LEU A 158 -5.53 -9.11 13.06
N GLN A 159 -6.00 -8.69 11.85
CA GLN A 159 -6.90 -7.56 11.67
C GLN A 159 -6.40 -6.26 12.33
N GLY A 160 -5.07 -6.11 12.48
CA GLY A 160 -4.44 -4.92 13.07
C GLY A 160 -4.73 -3.64 12.27
N GLY A 161 -4.97 -3.77 10.98
CA GLY A 161 -5.31 -2.68 10.08
C GLY A 161 -6.77 -2.22 10.09
N ASN A 162 -7.65 -2.78 10.93
CA ASN A 162 -9.09 -2.49 10.91
C ASN A 162 -9.39 -0.98 10.94
N THR A 163 -8.75 -0.24 11.83
CA THR A 163 -8.97 1.21 11.96
C THR A 163 -8.71 1.94 10.66
N TYR A 164 -7.62 1.61 9.96
CA TYR A 164 -7.23 2.29 8.72
C TYR A 164 -8.09 1.85 7.54
N ILE A 165 -8.48 0.57 7.46
CA ILE A 165 -9.42 0.08 6.45
C ILE A 165 -10.80 0.74 6.63
N GLN A 166 -11.23 0.99 7.88
CA GLN A 166 -12.45 1.75 8.15
C GLN A 166 -12.34 3.22 7.73
N GLN A 167 -11.18 3.87 7.91
CA GLN A 167 -10.94 5.22 7.40
C GLN A 167 -10.99 5.26 5.87
N ALA A 168 -10.40 4.28 5.18
CA ALA A 168 -10.50 4.14 3.73
C ALA A 168 -11.96 3.94 3.28
N GLN A 169 -12.75 3.14 4.00
CA GLN A 169 -14.19 2.97 3.72
C GLN A 169 -14.98 4.27 3.93
N GLN A 170 -14.64 5.05 4.95
CA GLN A 170 -15.30 6.35 5.17
C GLN A 170 -15.08 7.30 4.00
N ILE A 171 -13.87 7.34 3.45
CA ILE A 171 -13.57 8.13 2.25
C ILE A 171 -14.44 7.65 1.07
N VAL A 172 -14.53 6.34 0.85
CA VAL A 172 -15.40 5.79 -0.22
C VAL A 172 -16.85 6.20 -0.02
N ASN A 173 -17.36 6.09 1.21
CA ASN A 173 -18.75 6.45 1.53
C ASN A 173 -19.06 7.92 1.25
N LEU A 174 -18.12 8.82 1.50
CA LEU A 174 -18.26 10.25 1.20
C LEU A 174 -18.12 10.50 -0.30
N ALA A 175 -17.05 9.97 -0.92
CA ALA A 175 -16.70 10.25 -2.30
C ALA A 175 -17.70 9.70 -3.32
N GLN A 176 -18.38 8.58 -3.02
CA GLN A 176 -19.38 8.02 -3.95
C GLN A 176 -20.59 8.91 -4.18
N SER A 177 -20.87 9.88 -3.30
CA SER A 177 -21.94 10.85 -3.43
C SER A 177 -21.54 12.09 -4.24
N GLU A 178 -20.24 12.30 -4.46
CA GLU A 178 -19.73 13.43 -5.21
C GLU A 178 -19.98 13.26 -6.72
N MET A 179 -20.57 14.30 -7.33
CA MET A 179 -20.84 14.28 -8.77
C MET A 179 -19.52 14.42 -9.56
N GLY A 180 -19.38 13.62 -10.62
CA GLY A 180 -18.22 13.66 -11.51
C GLY A 180 -16.99 12.90 -10.98
N TRP A 181 -16.98 12.46 -9.73
CA TRP A 181 -15.85 11.68 -9.19
C TRP A 181 -15.92 10.22 -9.63
N THR A 182 -14.84 9.75 -10.27
CA THR A 182 -14.72 8.37 -10.78
C THR A 182 -13.99 7.48 -9.79
N GLY A 183 -14.19 6.16 -9.89
CA GLY A 183 -13.47 5.14 -9.10
C GLY A 183 -14.01 4.88 -7.69
N TRP A 184 -15.15 5.46 -7.31
CA TRP A 184 -15.73 5.35 -5.98
C TRP A 184 -17.03 4.55 -5.89
N LYS A 185 -17.70 4.32 -7.02
CA LYS A 185 -19.04 3.70 -7.04
C LYS A 185 -18.98 2.19 -7.20
N ALA A 186 -19.92 1.48 -6.58
CA ALA A 186 -19.93 0.03 -6.45
C ALA A 186 -19.95 -0.73 -7.79
N PHE A 187 -20.59 -0.22 -8.82
CA PHE A 187 -20.83 -0.98 -10.05
C PHE A 187 -20.02 -0.47 -11.26
N ASP A 188 -19.21 0.56 -11.07
CA ASP A 188 -18.42 1.12 -12.16
C ASP A 188 -17.27 0.18 -12.56
N SER A 189 -16.64 -0.47 -11.58
CA SER A 189 -15.55 -1.41 -11.80
C SER A 189 -15.42 -2.40 -10.64
N ASN A 190 -14.95 -3.61 -10.94
CA ASN A 190 -14.59 -4.61 -9.92
C ASN A 190 -13.15 -4.41 -9.37
N ARG A 191 -12.45 -3.37 -9.80
CA ARG A 191 -11.06 -3.07 -9.43
C ARG A 191 -10.86 -1.62 -8.97
N ASN A 192 -11.92 -0.88 -8.71
CA ASN A 192 -11.83 0.46 -8.21
C ASN A 192 -11.67 0.51 -6.67
N ARG A 193 -11.54 1.71 -6.10
CA ARG A 193 -11.35 1.94 -4.67
C ARG A 193 -12.47 1.35 -3.81
N HIS A 194 -13.73 1.45 -4.28
CA HIS A 194 -14.87 0.82 -3.63
C HIS A 194 -14.71 -0.70 -3.55
N ALA A 195 -14.36 -1.35 -4.66
CA ALA A 195 -14.19 -2.80 -4.72
C ALA A 195 -13.09 -3.28 -3.77
N VAL A 196 -11.96 -2.55 -3.69
CA VAL A 196 -10.83 -2.88 -2.82
C VAL A 196 -11.22 -2.87 -1.35
N VAL A 197 -11.80 -1.77 -0.86
CA VAL A 197 -12.09 -1.64 0.56
C VAL A 197 -13.25 -2.53 0.99
N THR A 198 -14.27 -2.69 0.14
CA THR A 198 -15.39 -3.62 0.38
C THR A 198 -14.90 -5.06 0.45
N ALA A 199 -13.99 -5.45 -0.46
CA ALA A 199 -13.41 -6.79 -0.42
C ALA A 199 -12.59 -7.04 0.84
N LEU A 200 -11.88 -6.06 1.40
CA LEU A 200 -11.13 -6.20 2.65
C LEU A 200 -12.03 -6.30 3.91
N GLN A 201 -13.27 -5.86 3.82
CA GLN A 201 -14.24 -5.89 4.93
C GLN A 201 -15.28 -7.01 4.80
N ASP A 202 -15.35 -7.70 3.66
CA ASP A 202 -16.26 -8.85 3.48
C ASP A 202 -15.83 -10.00 4.40
N ASN A 203 -16.78 -10.65 5.05
CA ASN A 203 -16.53 -11.84 5.88
C ASN A 203 -15.77 -12.94 5.10
N ALA A 204 -15.98 -13.05 3.78
CA ALA A 204 -15.24 -13.98 2.92
C ALA A 204 -13.74 -13.66 2.84
N SER A 205 -13.32 -12.45 3.18
CA SER A 205 -11.91 -12.03 3.17
C SER A 205 -11.19 -12.19 4.52
N GLU A 206 -11.87 -12.65 5.56
CA GLU A 206 -11.21 -12.94 6.83
C GLU A 206 -10.05 -13.94 6.64
N ALA A 207 -10.28 -14.97 5.83
CA ALA A 207 -9.25 -15.94 5.47
C ALA A 207 -8.05 -15.28 4.75
N PHE A 208 -8.29 -14.27 3.89
CA PHE A 208 -7.24 -13.51 3.23
C PHE A 208 -6.41 -12.70 4.24
N ARG A 209 -7.04 -11.97 5.15
CA ARG A 209 -6.34 -11.14 6.14
C ARG A 209 -5.58 -11.98 7.17
N GLN A 210 -6.13 -13.14 7.55
CA GLN A 210 -5.41 -14.10 8.40
C GLN A 210 -4.19 -14.69 7.66
N MET A 211 -4.35 -15.06 6.39
CA MET A 211 -3.25 -15.48 5.53
C MET A 211 -2.19 -14.38 5.43
N TRP A 212 -2.60 -13.12 5.23
CA TRP A 212 -1.70 -11.97 5.10
C TRP A 212 -0.81 -11.81 6.33
N TYR A 213 -1.40 -11.88 7.54
CA TYR A 213 -0.66 -11.90 8.80
C TYR A 213 0.30 -13.09 8.89
N THR A 214 -0.19 -14.29 8.59
CA THR A 214 0.61 -15.52 8.69
C THR A 214 1.79 -15.49 7.70
N TYR A 215 1.53 -15.07 6.48
CA TYR A 215 2.53 -14.92 5.43
C TYR A 215 3.69 -14.01 5.85
N HIS A 216 3.38 -12.84 6.41
CA HIS A 216 4.38 -11.86 6.78
C HIS A 216 5.01 -12.18 8.14
N MET A 217 4.22 -12.18 9.20
CA MET A 217 4.72 -12.26 10.58
C MET A 217 5.25 -13.65 10.93
N LYS A 218 4.54 -14.71 10.49
CA LYS A 218 4.91 -16.10 10.81
C LYS A 218 5.72 -16.78 9.71
N GLY A 219 5.71 -16.24 8.52
CA GLY A 219 6.47 -16.69 7.37
C GLY A 219 7.74 -15.88 7.14
N LEU A 220 7.63 -14.73 6.48
CA LEU A 220 8.79 -13.93 6.07
C LEU A 220 9.66 -13.47 7.23
N ASP A 221 9.07 -12.94 8.30
CA ASP A 221 9.82 -12.41 9.45
C ASP A 221 10.53 -13.51 10.26
N GLU A 222 10.08 -14.76 10.18
CA GLU A 222 10.72 -15.92 10.80
C GLU A 222 11.85 -16.51 9.94
N MET A 223 11.95 -16.16 8.65
CA MET A 223 12.96 -16.76 7.75
C MET A 223 14.40 -16.46 8.16
N ALA A 224 14.66 -15.33 8.81
CA ALA A 224 15.98 -15.01 9.32
C ALA A 224 16.44 -15.99 10.41
N ALA A 225 15.51 -16.52 11.21
CA ALA A 225 15.79 -17.51 12.24
C ALA A 225 15.77 -18.95 11.67
N ASN A 226 14.84 -19.25 10.78
CA ASN A 226 14.69 -20.56 10.15
C ASN A 226 13.97 -20.44 8.80
N ALA A 227 14.76 -20.42 7.71
CA ALA A 227 14.26 -20.24 6.35
C ALA A 227 13.31 -21.36 5.91
N ASP A 228 13.56 -22.60 6.31
CA ASP A 228 12.71 -23.75 5.94
C ASP A 228 11.36 -23.69 6.62
N ARG A 229 11.34 -23.36 7.92
CA ARG A 229 10.09 -23.18 8.66
C ARG A 229 9.27 -22.02 8.09
N GLY A 230 9.90 -20.85 7.84
CA GLY A 230 9.24 -19.70 7.26
C GLY A 230 8.64 -20.03 5.88
N ARG A 231 9.39 -20.74 5.02
CA ARG A 231 8.91 -21.20 3.71
C ARG A 231 7.70 -22.12 3.83
N THR A 232 7.76 -23.12 4.69
CA THR A 232 6.65 -24.06 4.92
C THR A 232 5.40 -23.31 5.40
N THR A 233 5.56 -22.40 6.36
CA THR A 233 4.46 -21.57 6.86
C THR A 233 3.81 -20.74 5.75
N ILE A 234 4.60 -20.15 4.84
CA ILE A 234 4.07 -19.38 3.70
C ILE A 234 3.31 -20.29 2.75
N ILE A 235 3.88 -21.45 2.40
CA ILE A 235 3.26 -22.43 1.50
C ILE A 235 1.91 -22.91 2.05
N GLU A 236 1.81 -23.15 3.34
CA GLU A 236 0.57 -23.53 4.00
C GLU A 236 -0.43 -22.37 4.03
N ALA A 237 0.03 -21.16 4.37
CA ALA A 237 -0.82 -20.00 4.51
C ALA A 237 -1.56 -19.64 3.21
N ILE A 238 -0.88 -19.69 2.06
CA ILE A 238 -1.47 -19.33 0.77
C ILE A 238 -2.64 -20.22 0.35
N SER A 239 -2.86 -21.38 1.00
CA SER A 239 -4.04 -22.23 0.76
C SER A 239 -5.36 -21.46 0.98
N ALA A 240 -5.36 -20.42 1.80
CA ALA A 240 -6.51 -19.53 2.00
C ALA A 240 -6.96 -18.81 0.73
N LEU A 241 -6.09 -18.66 -0.28
CA LEU A 241 -6.47 -18.08 -1.59
C LEU A 241 -7.56 -18.92 -2.28
N GLN A 242 -7.58 -20.25 -2.06
CA GLN A 242 -8.63 -21.12 -2.56
C GLN A 242 -9.98 -20.79 -1.92
N THR A 243 -10.00 -20.52 -0.62
CA THR A 243 -11.23 -20.12 0.10
C THR A 243 -11.76 -18.80 -0.47
N VAL A 244 -10.88 -17.82 -0.69
CA VAL A 244 -11.26 -16.54 -1.31
C VAL A 244 -11.80 -16.73 -2.71
N LYS A 245 -11.13 -17.55 -3.55
CA LYS A 245 -11.55 -17.86 -4.93
C LYS A 245 -12.92 -18.54 -4.96
N GLN A 246 -13.16 -19.50 -4.07
CA GLN A 246 -14.46 -20.20 -3.98
C GLN A 246 -15.59 -19.26 -3.56
N ALA A 247 -15.34 -18.37 -2.59
CA ALA A 247 -16.34 -17.42 -2.11
C ALA A 247 -16.56 -16.26 -3.11
N ARG A 248 -15.51 -15.76 -3.73
CA ARG A 248 -15.50 -14.60 -4.64
C ARG A 248 -14.49 -14.79 -5.77
N PRO A 249 -14.82 -15.51 -6.86
CA PRO A 249 -13.86 -15.84 -7.93
C PRO A 249 -13.23 -14.63 -8.61
N THR A 250 -13.92 -13.49 -8.61
CA THR A 250 -13.47 -12.23 -9.22
C THR A 250 -13.01 -11.20 -8.18
N SER A 251 -12.69 -11.66 -6.96
CA SER A 251 -12.24 -10.75 -5.89
C SER A 251 -10.98 -9.99 -6.31
N VAL A 252 -11.00 -8.66 -6.13
CA VAL A 252 -9.82 -7.81 -6.35
C VAL A 252 -8.65 -8.21 -5.46
N LEU A 253 -8.89 -8.85 -4.29
CA LEU A 253 -7.84 -9.32 -3.38
C LEU A 253 -6.96 -10.41 -4.02
N LEU A 254 -7.54 -11.29 -4.84
CA LEU A 254 -6.75 -12.29 -5.59
C LEU A 254 -5.78 -11.59 -6.55
N GLN A 255 -6.24 -10.56 -7.26
CA GLN A 255 -5.40 -9.81 -8.18
C GLN A 255 -4.33 -9.00 -7.42
N MET A 256 -4.71 -8.31 -6.33
CA MET A 256 -3.77 -7.56 -5.49
C MET A 256 -2.67 -8.48 -4.94
N PHE A 257 -3.03 -9.68 -4.51
CA PHE A 257 -2.05 -10.67 -4.06
C PHE A 257 -1.12 -11.10 -5.18
N SER A 258 -1.64 -11.41 -6.36
CA SER A 258 -0.83 -11.75 -7.54
C SER A 258 0.15 -10.65 -7.90
N ASP A 259 -0.31 -9.39 -7.94
CA ASP A 259 0.49 -8.25 -8.35
C ASP A 259 1.59 -7.91 -7.32
N ALA A 260 1.35 -8.20 -6.03
CA ALA A 260 2.30 -7.92 -4.96
C ALA A 260 3.23 -9.11 -4.62
N LYS A 261 2.74 -10.36 -4.74
CA LYS A 261 3.39 -11.52 -4.11
C LYS A 261 3.81 -12.65 -5.06
N LEU A 262 3.33 -12.68 -6.30
CA LEU A 262 3.57 -13.86 -7.13
C LEU A 262 5.06 -14.10 -7.42
N ASP A 263 5.84 -13.04 -7.70
CA ASP A 263 7.29 -13.16 -7.93
C ASP A 263 8.05 -13.54 -6.64
N GLU A 264 7.61 -13.01 -5.49
CA GLU A 264 8.15 -13.37 -4.18
C GLU A 264 7.89 -14.85 -3.87
N LEU A 265 6.67 -15.35 -4.15
CA LEU A 265 6.34 -16.77 -4.02
C LEU A 265 7.19 -17.66 -4.93
N ILE A 266 7.36 -17.29 -6.18
CA ILE A 266 8.21 -18.03 -7.12
C ILE A 266 9.63 -18.13 -6.57
N ALA A 267 10.17 -17.03 -6.03
CA ALA A 267 11.49 -17.02 -5.40
C ALA A 267 11.54 -17.91 -4.14
N ILE A 268 10.51 -17.89 -3.29
CA ILE A 268 10.38 -18.74 -2.11
C ILE A 268 10.36 -20.22 -2.50
N TYR A 269 9.52 -20.58 -3.46
CA TYR A 269 9.42 -21.95 -3.97
C TYR A 269 10.71 -22.44 -4.65
N SER A 270 11.54 -21.55 -5.20
CA SER A 270 12.79 -21.95 -5.82
C SER A 270 13.71 -22.72 -4.88
N LYS A 271 13.57 -22.55 -3.56
CA LYS A 271 14.33 -23.26 -2.51
C LYS A 271 13.54 -24.42 -1.90
N ALA A 272 12.33 -24.70 -2.39
CA ALA A 272 11.52 -25.83 -1.95
C ALA A 272 11.93 -27.14 -2.64
N THR A 273 11.44 -28.26 -2.12
CA THR A 273 11.63 -29.57 -2.75
C THR A 273 10.93 -29.64 -4.12
N SER A 274 11.35 -30.60 -4.95
CA SER A 274 10.71 -30.81 -6.26
C SER A 274 9.22 -31.12 -6.15
N GLN A 275 8.82 -31.83 -5.11
CA GLN A 275 7.41 -32.16 -4.85
C GLN A 275 6.63 -30.88 -4.49
N GLU A 276 7.10 -30.10 -3.52
CA GLU A 276 6.46 -28.83 -3.11
C GLU A 276 6.31 -27.87 -4.28
N ARG A 277 7.31 -27.76 -5.16
CA ARG A 277 7.26 -26.93 -6.35
C ARG A 277 6.17 -27.39 -7.33
N GLN A 278 6.04 -28.71 -7.56
CA GLN A 278 5.00 -29.24 -8.44
C GLN A 278 3.60 -29.03 -7.87
N GLU A 279 3.43 -29.23 -6.57
CA GLU A 279 2.18 -28.98 -5.87
C GLU A 279 1.83 -27.49 -5.89
N GLY A 280 2.81 -26.62 -5.59
CA GLY A 280 2.66 -25.16 -5.69
C GLY A 280 2.31 -24.68 -7.08
N TYR A 281 2.94 -25.24 -8.12
CA TYR A 281 2.59 -24.95 -9.50
C TYR A 281 1.12 -25.28 -9.80
N LYS A 282 0.67 -26.49 -9.46
CA LYS A 282 -0.72 -26.92 -9.68
C LYS A 282 -1.69 -26.02 -8.94
N PHE A 283 -1.39 -25.71 -7.68
CA PHE A 283 -2.21 -24.85 -6.84
C PHE A 283 -2.30 -23.43 -7.41
N LEU A 284 -1.16 -22.78 -7.70
CA LEU A 284 -1.13 -21.42 -8.21
C LEU A 284 -1.69 -21.31 -9.63
N MET A 285 -1.55 -22.35 -10.47
CA MET A 285 -2.19 -22.42 -11.79
C MET A 285 -3.72 -22.49 -11.67
N ASP A 286 -4.25 -23.18 -10.66
CA ASP A 286 -5.70 -23.17 -10.42
C ASP A 286 -6.16 -21.76 -10.02
N ILE A 287 -5.43 -21.07 -9.11
CA ILE A 287 -5.81 -19.71 -8.68
C ILE A 287 -5.61 -18.68 -9.80
N TYR A 288 -4.48 -18.73 -10.52
CA TYR A 288 -4.01 -17.72 -11.46
C TYR A 288 -3.70 -18.29 -12.86
N PRO A 289 -4.66 -18.86 -13.59
CA PRO A 289 -4.40 -19.48 -14.89
C PRO A 289 -3.83 -18.48 -15.92
N ALA A 290 -4.19 -17.21 -15.82
CA ALA A 290 -3.65 -16.15 -16.68
C ALA A 290 -2.16 -15.84 -16.44
N GLN A 291 -1.57 -16.30 -15.33
CA GLN A 291 -0.16 -16.10 -14.97
C GLN A 291 0.72 -17.31 -15.36
N SER A 292 0.25 -18.18 -16.25
CA SER A 292 0.92 -19.44 -16.62
C SER A 292 2.39 -19.25 -16.97
N THR A 293 2.73 -18.24 -17.79
CA THR A 293 4.12 -17.97 -18.20
C THR A 293 5.04 -17.67 -17.01
N ARG A 294 4.57 -16.91 -16.02
CA ARG A 294 5.33 -16.63 -14.78
C ARG A 294 5.46 -17.88 -13.93
N LEU A 295 4.39 -18.66 -13.81
CA LEU A 295 4.35 -19.86 -12.98
C LEU A 295 5.20 -21.02 -13.52
N GLU A 296 5.51 -21.05 -14.83
CA GLU A 296 6.45 -22.05 -15.42
C GLU A 296 7.84 -22.01 -14.74
N GLU A 297 8.23 -20.87 -14.15
CA GLU A 297 9.48 -20.77 -13.38
C GLU A 297 9.53 -21.78 -12.20
N LEU A 298 8.38 -22.15 -11.62
CA LEU A 298 8.30 -23.13 -10.53
C LEU A 298 8.72 -24.55 -10.95
N LYS A 299 8.66 -24.86 -12.26
CA LYS A 299 9.06 -26.16 -12.78
C LYS A 299 10.57 -26.27 -13.02
N LYS A 300 11.27 -25.14 -13.10
CA LYS A 300 12.70 -25.15 -13.38
C LYS A 300 13.47 -25.72 -12.20
N PRO A 301 14.49 -26.55 -12.43
CA PRO A 301 15.36 -27.01 -11.34
C PRO A 301 16.09 -25.82 -10.74
N VAL A 302 16.36 -25.89 -9.44
CA VAL A 302 17.23 -24.93 -8.76
C VAL A 302 18.63 -25.04 -9.36
N GLN A 303 19.13 -23.93 -9.89
CA GLN A 303 20.54 -23.80 -10.30
C GLN A 303 21.44 -23.63 -9.10
#